data_b8f9af1f87e03ba0d31ae1ff01accda7
#
_entry.id   b8f9af1f87e03ba0d31ae1ff01accda7
#
_cell.length_a   1.000
_cell.length_b   1.000
_cell.length_c   1.000
_cell.angle_alpha   90.00
_cell.angle_beta   90.00
_cell.angle_gamma   90.00
#
_symmetry.space_group_name_H-M   'P 1'
#
loop_
_entity.id
_entity.type
_entity.pdbx_description
1 polymer ?
#
loop_
_entity_poly.entity_id
_entity_poly.type
_entity_poly.pdbx_seq_one_letter_code
_entity_poly.pdbx_strand_id
1 'polypeptide(L)'
;MNAKKFSDAMGALNRRYVEEAALYHKNRIRLPRIMWGAVAACVALAVVVGVNLRPQSEAPQAMLTIPTMEQDAMGFESWVGYDIATWDNGNPWNVSMDFTTLPVYRNGSYPSAGMPTGLSQEAMMDRLEEAAEALGMEIDSPETVQEGSAVVQLTASAEGTTIVVEADGTIEVWFEGGLALPEEYHFTDCDTTDTEAAQVLNYLAQRYSALLEFDQPEQVLSGMWNLSDEEGSTPSYWREYILYDAAGDDLEDILNYTYRFAQFYPDEEGKLSLLRIWDGLSCAENIGEYPIITVDEAFQQLEQGHYITSVPYEVTDMERVGKVELVYRNARTEETFLPYYRFYVALPEEQKDGLTTFGAYYVPAVQEAYIANMPAQKDNAG
;
A
#
# COMPACT_ATOMS: atom_id res chain seq x y z
N MET A 1 19.82 20.09 13.14
CA MET A 1 18.71 21.08 13.19
C MET A 1 17.95 20.85 14.49
N ASN A 2 17.47 21.88 15.20
CA ASN A 2 16.80 21.66 16.49
C ASN A 2 15.35 21.23 16.21
N ALA A 3 14.83 20.18 16.86
CA ALA A 3 13.48 19.62 16.69
C ALA A 3 12.38 20.72 16.59
N LYS A 4 12.56 21.83 17.28
CA LYS A 4 11.68 22.99 17.19
C LYS A 4 11.70 23.69 15.83
N LYS A 5 12.84 23.74 15.14
CA LYS A 5 12.94 24.33 13.79
C LYS A 5 12.31 23.42 12.73
N PHE A 6 12.36 22.11 12.93
CA PHE A 6 11.70 21.13 12.07
C PHE A 6 10.18 21.17 12.25
N SER A 7 9.69 21.17 13.48
CA SER A 7 8.26 21.35 13.80
C SER A 7 7.72 22.68 13.24
N ASP A 8 8.51 23.76 13.28
CA ASP A 8 8.12 25.04 12.71
C ASP A 8 8.14 25.02 11.16
N ALA A 9 9.03 24.26 10.53
CA ALA A 9 9.09 24.09 9.07
C ALA A 9 7.94 23.17 8.56
N MET A 10 7.64 22.09 9.28
CA MET A 10 6.48 21.23 9.00
C MET A 10 5.17 21.99 9.22
N GLY A 11 5.08 22.82 10.26
CA GLY A 11 3.94 23.70 10.50
C GLY A 11 3.75 24.78 9.43
N ALA A 12 4.82 25.21 8.75
CA ALA A 12 4.73 26.20 7.68
C ALA A 12 4.32 25.58 6.33
N LEU A 13 4.78 24.36 6.04
CA LEU A 13 4.38 23.60 4.84
C LEU A 13 2.94 23.10 4.93
N ASN A 14 2.41 22.85 6.12
CA ASN A 14 1.19 22.10 6.32
C ASN A 14 -0.03 22.94 6.76
N ARG A 15 0.10 24.27 6.90
CA ARG A 15 -1.04 25.11 7.35
C ARG A 15 -2.26 25.02 6.42
N ARG A 16 -2.05 24.88 5.13
CA ARG A 16 -3.12 24.76 4.15
C ARG A 16 -3.85 23.42 4.25
N TYR A 17 -3.11 22.33 4.46
CA TYR A 17 -3.67 20.97 4.58
C TYR A 17 -4.32 20.70 5.94
N VAL A 18 -3.80 21.28 7.03
CA VAL A 18 -4.41 21.19 8.37
C VAL A 18 -5.74 21.94 8.42
N GLU A 19 -5.87 23.06 7.71
CA GLU A 19 -7.14 23.79 7.60
C GLU A 19 -8.17 23.07 6.74
N GLU A 20 -7.77 22.38 5.67
CA GLU A 20 -8.66 21.56 4.84
C GLU A 20 -9.10 20.28 5.56
N ALA A 21 -8.20 19.56 6.23
CA ALA A 21 -8.54 18.39 7.03
C ALA A 21 -9.47 18.72 8.21
N ALA A 22 -9.29 19.87 8.86
CA ALA A 22 -10.18 20.33 9.92
C ALA A 22 -11.59 20.67 9.43
N LEU A 23 -11.76 21.01 8.16
CA LEU A 23 -13.07 21.26 7.54
C LEU A 23 -13.80 19.96 7.17
N TYR A 24 -13.06 18.90 6.84
CA TYR A 24 -13.63 17.59 6.46
C TYR A 24 -14.27 16.86 7.66
N HIS A 25 -13.73 17.01 8.87
CA HIS A 25 -14.26 16.37 10.08
C HIS A 25 -15.57 16.97 10.62
N LYS A 26 -16.10 18.04 10.05
CA LYS A 26 -17.25 18.77 10.60
C LYS A 26 -18.62 18.25 10.19
N ASN A 27 -18.70 17.26 9.30
CA ASN A 27 -19.97 16.78 8.72
C ASN A 27 -20.42 15.37 9.17
N ARG A 28 -19.90 14.82 10.26
CA ARG A 28 -20.47 13.57 10.81
C ARG A 28 -21.81 13.83 11.48
N ILE A 29 -22.86 13.28 10.88
CA ILE A 29 -24.26 13.31 11.34
C ILE A 29 -24.39 12.59 12.68
N ARG A 30 -24.93 13.28 13.69
CA ARG A 30 -25.23 12.70 15.00
C ARG A 30 -26.52 11.90 14.92
N LEU A 31 -26.49 10.59 15.15
CA LEU A 31 -27.67 9.75 15.42
C LEU A 31 -28.08 9.85 16.90
N PRO A 32 -29.40 9.81 17.20
CA PRO A 32 -29.93 10.11 18.53
C PRO A 32 -29.81 8.97 19.53
N ARG A 33 -29.53 9.34 20.77
CA ARG A 33 -29.51 8.46 21.94
C ARG A 33 -30.91 7.90 22.21
N ILE A 34 -31.04 6.58 22.15
CA ILE A 34 -32.13 5.87 22.85
C ILE A 34 -31.53 4.58 23.46
N MET A 35 -31.84 4.42 24.72
CA MET A 35 -31.90 3.25 25.59
C MET A 35 -30.81 3.10 26.66
N TRP A 36 -31.15 3.69 27.78
CA TRP A 36 -30.71 3.26 29.10
C TRP A 36 -31.59 2.07 29.53
N GLY A 37 -31.00 0.90 29.74
CA GLY A 37 -31.76 -0.23 30.26
C GLY A 37 -31.07 -1.59 30.25
N ALA A 38 -29.77 -1.71 30.56
CA ALA A 38 -29.12 -3.03 30.76
C ALA A 38 -27.82 -2.97 31.59
N VAL A 39 -27.75 -2.13 32.63
CA VAL A 39 -26.50 -1.99 33.42
C VAL A 39 -26.45 -2.90 34.65
N ALA A 40 -27.46 -3.69 34.95
CA ALA A 40 -27.50 -4.48 36.19
C ALA A 40 -27.05 -5.94 36.05
N ALA A 41 -26.82 -6.48 34.84
CA ALA A 41 -26.41 -7.88 34.64
C ALA A 41 -24.90 -8.10 34.42
N CYS A 42 -24.12 -7.06 34.12
CA CYS A 42 -22.69 -7.20 33.79
C CYS A 42 -21.75 -7.17 35.02
N VAL A 43 -22.20 -6.73 36.19
CA VAL A 43 -21.36 -6.63 37.38
C VAL A 43 -21.16 -7.98 38.09
N ALA A 44 -22.07 -8.92 37.94
CA ALA A 44 -21.95 -10.25 38.57
C ALA A 44 -21.02 -11.21 37.79
N LEU A 45 -20.76 -10.99 36.52
CA LEU A 45 -19.85 -11.81 35.70
C LEU A 45 -18.39 -11.34 35.80
N ALA A 46 -18.12 -10.11 36.17
CA ALA A 46 -16.78 -9.57 36.29
C ALA A 46 -16.01 -10.07 37.54
N VAL A 47 -16.73 -10.56 38.56
CA VAL A 47 -16.09 -11.05 39.79
C VAL A 47 -15.65 -12.53 39.69
N VAL A 48 -16.24 -13.33 38.79
CA VAL A 48 -15.89 -14.75 38.61
C VAL A 48 -14.77 -14.93 37.59
N VAL A 49 -14.56 -13.98 36.67
CA VAL A 49 -13.48 -14.01 35.68
C VAL A 49 -12.16 -13.41 36.22
N GLY A 50 -12.23 -12.61 37.29
CA GLY A 50 -11.08 -11.89 37.85
C GLY A 50 -10.05 -12.73 38.61
N VAL A 51 -10.23 -14.05 38.78
CA VAL A 51 -9.34 -14.88 39.63
C VAL A 51 -8.38 -15.77 38.82
N ASN A 52 -8.48 -15.79 37.46
CA ASN A 52 -7.61 -16.61 36.62
C ASN A 52 -6.82 -15.86 35.56
N LEU A 53 -6.77 -14.53 35.60
CA LEU A 53 -5.80 -13.78 34.79
C LEU A 53 -4.47 -13.71 35.54
N ARG A 54 -3.74 -14.84 35.59
CA ARG A 54 -2.28 -14.75 35.57
C ARG A 54 -1.94 -14.02 34.27
N PRO A 55 -1.03 -13.01 34.30
CA PRO A 55 -0.49 -12.52 33.03
C PRO A 55 0.06 -13.76 32.31
N GLN A 56 -0.56 -14.11 31.20
CA GLN A 56 -0.01 -15.07 30.27
C GLN A 56 1.31 -14.42 29.89
N SER A 57 2.42 -15.04 30.24
CA SER A 57 3.74 -14.64 29.75
C SER A 57 3.57 -14.66 28.24
N GLU A 58 3.45 -13.48 27.63
CA GLU A 58 3.47 -13.36 26.19
C GLU A 58 4.71 -14.11 25.72
N ALA A 59 4.51 -15.02 24.78
CA ALA A 59 5.65 -15.70 24.17
C ALA A 59 6.56 -14.59 23.64
N PRO A 60 7.89 -14.67 23.84
CA PRO A 60 8.78 -13.61 23.35
C PRO A 60 8.53 -13.44 21.86
N GLN A 61 8.27 -12.20 21.45
CA GLN A 61 8.07 -11.86 20.05
C GLN A 61 9.29 -12.32 19.24
N ALA A 62 9.05 -12.86 18.05
CA ALA A 62 10.11 -13.32 17.17
C ALA A 62 11.02 -12.15 16.77
N MET A 63 12.32 -12.40 16.66
CA MET A 63 13.24 -11.43 16.06
C MET A 63 12.99 -11.36 14.57
N LEU A 64 12.86 -10.15 14.06
CA LEU A 64 12.60 -9.85 12.66
C LEU A 64 13.91 -9.66 11.91
N THR A 65 13.92 -10.05 10.64
CA THR A 65 15.06 -9.84 9.75
C THR A 65 14.67 -8.84 8.67
N ILE A 66 15.44 -7.77 8.54
CA ILE A 66 15.25 -6.77 7.49
C ILE A 66 15.89 -7.30 6.22
N PRO A 67 15.18 -7.34 5.06
CA PRO A 67 15.76 -7.72 3.79
C PRO A 67 16.79 -6.68 3.33
N THR A 68 17.80 -7.13 2.61
CA THR A 68 18.76 -6.23 1.95
C THR A 68 18.24 -5.84 0.58
N MET A 69 18.29 -4.56 0.24
CA MET A 69 18.08 -4.09 -1.12
C MET A 69 19.40 -4.11 -1.89
N GLU A 70 19.37 -4.63 -3.13
CA GLU A 70 20.53 -4.49 -4.02
C GLU A 70 20.58 -3.04 -4.51
N GLN A 71 21.74 -2.42 -4.41
CA GLN A 71 21.98 -1.11 -5.01
C GLN A 71 21.91 -1.25 -6.53
N ASP A 72 21.39 -0.24 -7.21
CA ASP A 72 21.18 -0.21 -8.66
C ASP A 72 20.17 -1.25 -9.19
N ALA A 73 19.43 -1.94 -8.31
CA ALA A 73 18.31 -2.74 -8.75
C ALA A 73 17.27 -1.80 -9.38
N MET A 74 17.12 -1.88 -10.68
CA MET A 74 16.09 -1.16 -11.44
C MET A 74 14.72 -1.66 -11.00
N GLY A 75 14.17 -1.04 -9.98
CA GLY A 75 12.84 -1.31 -9.48
C GLY A 75 12.16 -0.01 -9.10
N PHE A 76 10.86 -0.02 -9.04
CA PHE A 76 10.01 1.12 -8.68
C PHE A 76 10.42 1.81 -7.36
N GLU A 77 11.18 1.13 -6.51
CA GLU A 77 11.63 1.64 -5.22
C GLU A 77 12.94 2.43 -5.28
N SER A 78 13.69 2.40 -6.39
CA SER A 78 15.00 3.05 -6.50
C SER A 78 14.95 4.48 -7.02
N TRP A 79 14.04 4.77 -7.94
CA TRP A 79 13.91 6.06 -8.62
C TRP A 79 12.47 6.52 -8.46
N VAL A 80 12.21 7.32 -7.48
CA VAL A 80 10.85 7.65 -7.16
C VAL A 80 10.59 9.11 -7.29
N GLY A 81 9.66 9.39 -8.15
CA GLY A 81 8.91 10.62 -8.13
C GLY A 81 9.72 11.88 -8.45
N TYR A 82 9.20 12.59 -9.38
CA TYR A 82 9.59 13.96 -9.67
C TYR A 82 8.56 14.87 -9.03
N ASP A 83 9.03 15.99 -8.47
CA ASP A 83 8.19 17.00 -7.83
C ASP A 83 7.27 16.45 -6.73
N ILE A 84 7.81 15.59 -5.87
CA ILE A 84 7.07 14.88 -4.80
C ILE A 84 6.26 15.82 -3.89
N ALA A 85 6.63 17.10 -3.80
CA ALA A 85 5.90 18.07 -3.00
C ALA A 85 4.48 18.36 -3.54
N THR A 86 4.24 18.06 -4.82
CA THR A 86 2.94 18.19 -5.48
C THR A 86 2.26 16.84 -5.71
N TRP A 87 2.94 15.75 -5.40
CA TRP A 87 2.45 14.41 -5.57
C TRP A 87 1.66 13.96 -4.34
N ASP A 88 0.36 13.93 -4.48
CA ASP A 88 -0.53 13.27 -3.51
C ASP A 88 -0.77 11.83 -3.99
N ASN A 89 -0.15 10.88 -3.30
CA ASN A 89 -0.30 9.45 -3.61
C ASN A 89 -1.43 8.79 -2.83
N GLY A 90 -2.28 9.58 -2.14
CA GLY A 90 -3.42 9.08 -1.39
C GLY A 90 -3.09 8.23 -0.17
N ASN A 91 -1.82 8.20 0.30
CA ASN A 91 -1.46 7.47 1.52
C ASN A 91 -2.26 8.01 2.71
N PRO A 92 -3.10 7.18 3.38
CA PRO A 92 -3.98 7.64 4.45
C PRO A 92 -3.23 8.04 5.72
N TRP A 93 -1.98 7.59 5.89
CA TRP A 93 -1.20 7.92 7.07
C TRP A 93 -0.81 9.39 7.14
N ASN A 94 -0.84 9.94 8.35
CA ASN A 94 -0.30 11.27 8.62
C ASN A 94 0.37 11.30 10.01
N VAL A 95 1.26 12.28 10.22
CA VAL A 95 2.09 12.39 11.44
C VAL A 95 1.33 12.63 12.74
N SER A 96 0.02 12.88 12.68
CA SER A 96 -0.83 13.02 13.88
C SER A 96 -1.45 11.71 14.35
N MET A 97 -1.30 10.64 13.59
CA MET A 97 -1.69 9.30 14.00
C MET A 97 -0.70 8.78 15.04
N ASP A 98 -1.21 8.39 16.22
CA ASP A 98 -0.40 7.99 17.38
C ASP A 98 -0.43 6.46 17.54
N PHE A 99 0.32 5.76 16.69
CA PHE A 99 0.51 4.33 16.83
C PHE A 99 1.68 4.01 17.76
N THR A 100 1.45 3.14 18.74
CA THR A 100 2.50 2.61 19.62
C THR A 100 2.99 1.24 19.21
N THR A 101 2.13 0.48 18.53
CA THR A 101 2.43 -0.83 17.95
C THR A 101 1.82 -0.92 16.56
N LEU A 102 2.39 -1.77 15.72
CA LEU A 102 1.84 -2.12 14.42
C LEU A 102 1.96 -3.63 14.18
N PRO A 103 0.99 -4.25 13.48
CA PRO A 103 1.06 -5.66 13.14
C PRO A 103 2.18 -5.95 12.15
N VAL A 104 2.77 -7.13 12.29
CA VAL A 104 3.74 -7.68 11.32
C VAL A 104 3.18 -8.99 10.79
N TYR A 105 3.31 -9.19 9.49
CA TYR A 105 2.77 -10.36 8.82
C TYR A 105 3.89 -11.22 8.22
N ARG A 106 3.74 -12.54 8.29
CA ARG A 106 4.53 -13.46 7.47
C ARG A 106 3.88 -13.58 6.11
N ASN A 107 4.66 -13.39 5.07
CA ASN A 107 4.19 -13.55 3.69
C ASN A 107 3.97 -15.03 3.36
N GLY A 108 2.71 -15.46 3.23
CA GLY A 108 2.37 -16.83 2.87
C GLY A 108 2.67 -17.18 1.42
N SER A 109 2.89 -16.19 0.55
CA SER A 109 3.31 -16.40 -0.84
C SER A 109 4.82 -16.31 -1.05
N TYR A 110 5.61 -16.10 0.02
CA TYR A 110 7.07 -16.04 -0.06
C TYR A 110 7.66 -17.34 -0.62
N PRO A 111 8.50 -17.28 -1.66
CA PRO A 111 9.07 -18.46 -2.29
C PRO A 111 10.04 -19.18 -1.34
N SER A 112 9.58 -20.17 -0.61
CA SER A 112 10.46 -21.01 0.21
C SER A 112 10.91 -22.25 -0.57
N ALA A 113 12.18 -22.65 -0.40
CA ALA A 113 12.83 -23.68 -1.17
C ALA A 113 11.98 -24.97 -1.33
N GLY A 114 11.37 -25.13 -2.51
CA GLY A 114 10.69 -26.36 -2.92
C GLY A 114 9.28 -26.55 -2.39
N MET A 115 8.68 -25.55 -1.77
CA MET A 115 7.29 -25.60 -1.30
C MET A 115 6.43 -24.57 -2.06
N PRO A 116 5.27 -25.00 -2.56
CA PRO A 116 4.27 -24.07 -3.05
C PRO A 116 3.78 -23.20 -1.89
N THR A 117 3.71 -21.91 -2.14
CA THR A 117 3.34 -20.90 -1.16
C THR A 117 2.14 -20.11 -1.68
N GLY A 118 1.35 -19.56 -0.77
CA GLY A 118 0.15 -18.81 -1.09
C GLY A 118 -1.14 -19.60 -0.89
N LEU A 119 -2.17 -19.20 -1.57
CA LEU A 119 -3.51 -19.79 -1.50
C LEU A 119 -3.50 -21.24 -2.02
N SER A 120 -4.34 -22.07 -1.41
CA SER A 120 -4.60 -23.41 -1.94
C SER A 120 -5.38 -23.32 -3.28
N GLN A 121 -5.29 -24.38 -4.09
CA GLN A 121 -6.08 -24.46 -5.33
C GLN A 121 -7.59 -24.32 -5.05
N GLU A 122 -8.09 -24.84 -3.94
CA GLU A 122 -9.49 -24.70 -3.52
C GLU A 122 -9.84 -23.24 -3.26
N ALA A 123 -9.03 -22.52 -2.47
CA ALA A 123 -9.26 -21.11 -2.19
C ALA A 123 -9.13 -20.21 -3.44
N MET A 124 -8.23 -20.55 -4.37
CA MET A 124 -8.17 -19.85 -5.66
C MET A 124 -9.41 -20.13 -6.52
N MET A 125 -9.97 -21.36 -6.45
CA MET A 125 -11.17 -21.73 -7.18
C MET A 125 -12.37 -20.95 -6.66
N ASP A 126 -12.55 -20.89 -5.33
CA ASP A 126 -13.63 -20.11 -4.70
C ASP A 126 -13.58 -18.65 -5.16
N ARG A 127 -12.42 -18.01 -5.16
CA ARG A 127 -12.23 -16.65 -5.66
C ARG A 127 -12.53 -16.49 -7.15
N LEU A 128 -12.14 -17.48 -7.95
CA LEU A 128 -12.42 -17.47 -9.39
C LEU A 128 -13.94 -17.55 -9.66
N GLU A 129 -14.66 -18.39 -8.91
CA GLU A 129 -16.11 -18.54 -9.01
C GLU A 129 -16.83 -17.26 -8.53
N GLU A 130 -16.41 -16.66 -7.41
CA GLU A 130 -16.95 -15.40 -6.90
C GLU A 130 -16.73 -14.26 -7.90
N ALA A 131 -15.53 -14.14 -8.48
CA ALA A 131 -15.24 -13.13 -9.50
C ALA A 131 -16.07 -13.34 -10.78
N ALA A 132 -16.25 -14.58 -11.22
CA ALA A 132 -17.09 -14.92 -12.37
C ALA A 132 -18.55 -14.58 -12.10
N GLU A 133 -19.09 -14.91 -10.92
CA GLU A 133 -20.46 -14.56 -10.53
C GLU A 133 -20.65 -13.03 -10.51
N ALA A 134 -19.72 -12.29 -9.91
CA ALA A 134 -19.77 -10.83 -9.86
C ALA A 134 -19.75 -10.17 -11.25
N LEU A 135 -19.09 -10.80 -12.23
CA LEU A 135 -19.04 -10.37 -13.62
C LEU A 135 -20.19 -10.93 -14.47
N GLY A 136 -21.01 -11.83 -13.92
CA GLY A 136 -22.07 -12.51 -14.66
C GLY A 136 -21.56 -13.50 -15.71
N MET A 137 -20.37 -14.07 -15.52
CA MET A 137 -19.74 -15.01 -16.42
C MET A 137 -20.09 -16.45 -16.03
N GLU A 138 -20.44 -17.25 -17.04
CA GLU A 138 -20.49 -18.71 -16.89
C GLU A 138 -19.12 -19.29 -17.24
N ILE A 139 -18.48 -19.93 -16.29
CA ILE A 139 -17.16 -20.55 -16.47
C ILE A 139 -17.33 -22.08 -16.54
N ASP A 140 -16.66 -22.67 -17.53
CA ASP A 140 -16.55 -24.13 -17.64
C ASP A 140 -15.36 -24.64 -16.79
N SER A 141 -14.49 -25.44 -17.31
CA SER A 141 -13.32 -25.98 -16.61
C SER A 141 -12.17 -24.97 -16.64
N PRO A 142 -11.75 -24.39 -15.50
CA PRO A 142 -10.61 -23.49 -15.45
C PRO A 142 -9.31 -24.16 -15.87
N GLU A 143 -8.42 -23.40 -16.50
CA GLU A 143 -7.05 -23.81 -16.78
C GLU A 143 -6.18 -23.58 -15.54
N THR A 144 -5.18 -24.45 -15.36
CA THR A 144 -4.23 -24.36 -14.23
C THR A 144 -2.81 -24.17 -14.74
N VAL A 145 -2.07 -23.25 -14.13
CA VAL A 145 -0.62 -23.15 -14.24
C VAL A 145 0.01 -23.77 -13.00
N GLN A 146 1.04 -24.59 -13.19
CA GLN A 146 1.72 -25.28 -12.11
C GLN A 146 3.22 -24.95 -12.12
N GLU A 147 3.77 -24.75 -10.92
CA GLU A 147 5.20 -24.74 -10.65
C GLU A 147 5.54 -25.94 -9.75
N GLY A 148 6.24 -26.92 -10.31
CA GLY A 148 6.47 -28.19 -9.62
C GLY A 148 5.18 -28.98 -9.42
N SER A 149 4.76 -29.13 -8.15
CA SER A 149 3.49 -29.80 -7.78
C SER A 149 2.40 -28.83 -7.36
N ALA A 150 2.69 -27.53 -7.32
CA ALA A 150 1.73 -26.50 -6.91
C ALA A 150 0.99 -25.90 -8.08
N VAL A 151 -0.30 -25.67 -7.91
CA VAL A 151 -1.05 -24.74 -8.76
C VAL A 151 -0.74 -23.32 -8.27
N VAL A 152 -0.17 -22.50 -9.15
CA VAL A 152 0.20 -21.12 -8.84
C VAL A 152 -0.76 -20.11 -9.47
N GLN A 153 -1.61 -20.57 -10.41
CA GLN A 153 -2.55 -19.73 -11.11
C GLN A 153 -3.73 -20.55 -11.62
N LEU A 154 -4.93 -19.99 -11.55
CA LEU A 154 -6.14 -20.46 -12.21
C LEU A 154 -6.60 -19.42 -13.23
N THR A 155 -7.10 -19.89 -14.38
CA THR A 155 -7.57 -19.00 -15.45
C THR A 155 -8.90 -19.53 -16.00
N ALA A 156 -9.86 -18.64 -16.19
CA ALA A 156 -11.10 -18.92 -16.88
C ALA A 156 -11.44 -17.82 -17.89
N SER A 157 -11.93 -18.19 -19.06
CA SER A 157 -12.26 -17.23 -20.12
C SER A 157 -13.68 -17.49 -20.65
N ALA A 158 -14.44 -16.41 -20.84
CA ALA A 158 -15.74 -16.45 -21.50
C ALA A 158 -16.01 -15.08 -22.17
N GLU A 159 -16.58 -15.09 -23.36
CA GLU A 159 -17.10 -13.90 -24.09
C GLU A 159 -16.09 -12.73 -24.19
N GLY A 160 -14.80 -13.01 -24.39
CA GLY A 160 -13.75 -12.00 -24.49
C GLY A 160 -13.27 -11.41 -23.15
N THR A 161 -13.70 -12.00 -22.04
CA THR A 161 -13.19 -11.69 -20.68
C THR A 161 -12.42 -12.87 -20.15
N THR A 162 -11.26 -12.64 -19.57
CA THR A 162 -10.44 -13.65 -18.91
C THR A 162 -10.19 -13.26 -17.46
N ILE A 163 -10.52 -14.15 -16.53
CA ILE A 163 -10.20 -13.99 -15.12
C ILE A 163 -9.00 -14.85 -14.80
N VAL A 164 -8.04 -14.28 -14.10
CA VAL A 164 -6.84 -14.95 -13.60
C VAL A 164 -6.82 -14.77 -12.08
N VAL A 165 -6.64 -15.86 -11.34
CA VAL A 165 -6.42 -15.83 -9.88
C VAL A 165 -5.04 -16.41 -9.60
N GLU A 166 -4.20 -15.62 -8.95
CA GLU A 166 -2.85 -16.03 -8.56
C GLU A 166 -2.81 -16.55 -7.12
N ALA A 167 -1.81 -17.36 -6.81
CA ALA A 167 -1.63 -17.94 -5.48
C ALA A 167 -1.34 -16.89 -4.39
N ASP A 168 -0.89 -15.67 -4.73
CA ASP A 168 -0.71 -14.57 -3.79
C ASP A 168 -2.01 -13.81 -3.45
N GLY A 169 -3.13 -14.24 -4.05
CA GLY A 169 -4.45 -13.64 -3.84
C GLY A 169 -4.82 -12.59 -4.89
N THR A 170 -3.93 -12.25 -5.81
CA THR A 170 -4.22 -11.30 -6.90
C THR A 170 -5.29 -11.86 -7.84
N ILE A 171 -6.24 -11.01 -8.21
CA ILE A 171 -7.23 -11.29 -9.27
C ILE A 171 -6.98 -10.32 -10.41
N GLU A 172 -6.86 -10.83 -11.64
CA GLU A 172 -6.81 -10.03 -12.84
C GLU A 172 -8.01 -10.33 -13.74
N VAL A 173 -8.63 -9.28 -14.26
CA VAL A 173 -9.71 -9.37 -15.24
C VAL A 173 -9.27 -8.67 -16.51
N TRP A 174 -9.00 -9.45 -17.54
CA TRP A 174 -8.57 -8.99 -18.84
C TRP A 174 -9.77 -8.89 -19.79
N PHE A 175 -9.88 -7.78 -20.53
CA PHE A 175 -10.92 -7.54 -21.51
C PHE A 175 -10.31 -7.54 -22.92
N GLU A 176 -10.60 -8.57 -23.72
CA GLU A 176 -10.09 -8.70 -25.09
C GLU A 176 -10.63 -7.54 -25.97
N GLY A 177 -9.71 -6.76 -26.54
CA GLY A 177 -10.06 -5.59 -27.33
C GLY A 177 -10.56 -4.37 -26.52
N GLY A 178 -10.43 -4.45 -25.19
CA GLY A 178 -10.81 -3.40 -24.25
C GLY A 178 -12.34 -3.19 -24.14
N LEU A 179 -12.78 -2.83 -22.95
CA LEU A 179 -14.17 -2.49 -22.65
C LEU A 179 -14.33 -0.97 -22.72
N ALA A 180 -15.14 -0.48 -23.68
CA ALA A 180 -15.39 0.95 -23.81
C ALA A 180 -16.17 1.48 -22.60
N LEU A 181 -15.71 2.60 -22.05
CA LEU A 181 -16.46 3.40 -21.09
C LEU A 181 -17.51 4.26 -21.83
N PRO A 182 -18.56 4.76 -21.14
CA PRO A 182 -19.46 5.77 -21.70
C PRO A 182 -18.69 7.00 -22.22
N GLU A 183 -19.19 7.64 -23.29
CA GLU A 183 -18.50 8.72 -24.00
C GLU A 183 -18.15 9.94 -23.14
N GLU A 184 -18.80 10.13 -22.00
CA GLU A 184 -18.54 11.21 -21.06
C GLU A 184 -17.27 11.04 -20.23
N TYR A 185 -16.68 9.83 -20.19
CA TYR A 185 -15.48 9.53 -19.40
C TYR A 185 -14.22 9.56 -20.25
N HIS A 186 -13.28 10.40 -19.84
CA HIS A 186 -11.94 10.43 -20.44
C HIS A 186 -11.02 9.54 -19.62
N PHE A 187 -10.68 8.37 -20.17
CA PHE A 187 -9.93 7.31 -19.46
C PHE A 187 -8.66 6.99 -20.23
N THR A 188 -7.57 7.72 -19.96
CA THR A 188 -6.25 7.51 -20.57
C THR A 188 -5.17 7.58 -19.48
N ASP A 189 -4.03 6.96 -19.71
CA ASP A 189 -2.88 7.01 -18.80
C ASP A 189 -2.13 8.35 -18.84
N CYS A 190 -2.29 9.12 -19.91
CA CYS A 190 -1.78 10.48 -20.04
C CYS A 190 -2.93 11.44 -20.44
N ASP A 191 -2.72 12.72 -20.26
CA ASP A 191 -3.68 13.79 -20.61
C ASP A 191 -5.02 13.81 -19.85
N THR A 192 -5.16 13.02 -18.77
CA THR A 192 -6.34 13.02 -17.90
C THR A 192 -6.11 13.91 -16.69
N THR A 193 -7.02 14.83 -16.42
CA THR A 193 -7.00 15.68 -15.21
C THR A 193 -7.43 14.91 -13.98
N ASP A 194 -7.09 15.40 -12.77
CA ASP A 194 -7.53 14.78 -11.49
C ASP A 194 -9.06 14.70 -11.40
N THR A 195 -9.78 15.71 -11.91
CA THR A 195 -11.25 15.72 -11.91
C THR A 195 -11.81 14.64 -12.82
N GLU A 196 -11.26 14.46 -14.01
CA GLU A 196 -11.67 13.40 -14.94
C GLU A 196 -11.34 12.01 -14.39
N ALA A 197 -10.13 11.83 -13.84
CA ALA A 197 -9.74 10.58 -13.20
C ALA A 197 -10.67 10.22 -12.04
N ALA A 198 -11.03 11.19 -11.20
CA ALA A 198 -11.97 10.98 -10.10
C ALA A 198 -13.37 10.57 -10.60
N GLN A 199 -13.85 11.14 -11.71
CA GLN A 199 -15.13 10.75 -12.31
C GLN A 199 -15.09 9.33 -12.87
N VAL A 200 -14.00 8.96 -13.53
CA VAL A 200 -13.77 7.59 -14.03
C VAL A 200 -13.75 6.60 -12.88
N LEU A 201 -12.97 6.87 -11.82
CA LEU A 201 -12.87 6.00 -10.67
C LEU A 201 -14.21 5.82 -9.94
N ASN A 202 -15.01 6.89 -9.79
CA ASN A 202 -16.37 6.77 -9.25
C ASN A 202 -17.29 5.88 -10.10
N TYR A 203 -17.20 5.98 -11.42
CA TYR A 203 -17.95 5.12 -12.33
C TYR A 203 -17.52 3.65 -12.21
N LEU A 204 -16.21 3.40 -12.22
CA LEU A 204 -15.64 2.04 -12.12
C LEU A 204 -15.91 1.40 -10.75
N ALA A 205 -15.84 2.17 -9.65
CA ALA A 205 -16.23 1.72 -8.33
C ALA A 205 -17.67 1.22 -8.26
N GLN A 206 -18.60 1.97 -8.88
CA GLN A 206 -20.01 1.58 -8.92
C GLN A 206 -20.24 0.36 -9.83
N ARG A 207 -19.61 0.35 -11.01
CA ARG A 207 -19.77 -0.72 -12.00
C ARG A 207 -19.26 -2.06 -11.50
N TYR A 208 -18.14 -2.07 -10.80
CA TYR A 208 -17.49 -3.28 -10.29
C TYR A 208 -17.68 -3.48 -8.78
N SER A 209 -18.68 -2.83 -8.17
CA SER A 209 -18.90 -2.89 -6.71
C SER A 209 -19.08 -4.32 -6.18
N ALA A 210 -19.74 -5.21 -6.94
CA ALA A 210 -19.94 -6.61 -6.57
C ALA A 210 -18.62 -7.43 -6.60
N LEU A 211 -17.67 -7.04 -7.44
CA LEU A 211 -16.35 -7.70 -7.55
C LEU A 211 -15.34 -7.13 -6.57
N LEU A 212 -15.40 -5.83 -6.31
CA LEU A 212 -14.46 -5.13 -5.42
C LEU A 212 -14.78 -5.40 -3.95
N GLU A 213 -16.06 -5.48 -3.61
CA GLU A 213 -16.55 -5.63 -2.22
C GLU A 213 -15.98 -4.58 -1.27
N PHE A 214 -15.78 -3.34 -1.76
CA PHE A 214 -15.34 -2.20 -0.97
C PHE A 214 -16.55 -1.48 -0.38
N ASP A 215 -16.57 -1.32 0.94
CA ASP A 215 -17.65 -0.62 1.65
C ASP A 215 -17.55 0.91 1.43
N GLN A 216 -16.34 1.45 1.43
CA GLN A 216 -16.07 2.88 1.21
C GLN A 216 -14.87 3.04 0.24
N PRO A 217 -15.07 2.85 -1.08
CA PRO A 217 -13.99 3.00 -2.06
C PRO A 217 -13.45 4.43 -2.05
N GLU A 218 -12.18 4.58 -1.70
CA GLU A 218 -11.44 5.84 -1.72
C GLU A 218 -10.47 5.84 -2.90
N GLN A 219 -10.28 7.01 -3.51
CA GLN A 219 -9.50 7.18 -4.72
C GLN A 219 -8.05 7.52 -4.38
N VAL A 220 -7.13 6.86 -5.07
CA VAL A 220 -5.72 7.23 -5.09
C VAL A 220 -5.43 7.92 -6.42
N LEU A 221 -5.27 9.24 -6.36
CA LEU A 221 -4.92 10.05 -7.52
C LEU A 221 -3.40 10.14 -7.62
N SER A 222 -2.77 9.05 -8.04
CA SER A 222 -1.33 8.98 -8.20
C SER A 222 -0.92 8.84 -9.67
N GLY A 223 0.37 8.84 -9.89
CA GLY A 223 0.96 8.63 -11.19
C GLY A 223 2.45 8.86 -11.17
N MET A 224 3.07 8.77 -12.33
CA MET A 224 4.51 8.96 -12.48
C MET A 224 4.85 9.81 -13.70
N TRP A 225 5.97 10.50 -13.64
CA TRP A 225 6.52 11.16 -14.81
C TRP A 225 7.26 10.15 -15.69
N ASN A 226 6.87 10.06 -16.93
CA ASN A 226 7.62 9.35 -17.95
C ASN A 226 8.62 10.32 -18.58
N LEU A 227 9.90 10.07 -18.35
CA LEU A 227 11.01 10.83 -18.93
C LEU A 227 11.65 9.98 -20.02
N SER A 228 11.37 10.29 -21.26
CA SER A 228 12.05 9.64 -22.37
C SER A 228 13.50 10.12 -22.48
N ASP A 229 14.41 9.19 -22.82
CA ASP A 229 15.81 9.53 -23.16
C ASP A 229 15.97 10.04 -24.60
N GLU A 230 14.89 10.10 -25.37
CA GLU A 230 14.92 10.63 -26.74
C GLU A 230 15.08 12.15 -26.72
N GLU A 231 16.06 12.65 -27.48
CA GLU A 231 16.36 14.08 -27.59
C GLU A 231 15.16 14.84 -28.15
N GLY A 232 14.61 15.74 -27.35
CA GLY A 232 13.44 16.58 -27.70
C GLY A 232 12.08 16.03 -27.27
N SER A 233 12.03 14.89 -26.56
CA SER A 233 10.80 14.46 -25.92
C SER A 233 10.45 15.37 -24.74
N THR A 234 9.15 15.58 -24.53
CA THR A 234 8.64 16.32 -23.37
C THR A 234 8.27 15.31 -22.29
N PRO A 235 8.60 15.58 -20.99
CA PRO A 235 8.10 14.76 -19.91
C PRO A 235 6.57 14.66 -19.97
N SER A 236 6.03 13.45 -19.81
CA SER A 236 4.60 13.20 -19.73
C SER A 236 4.25 12.61 -18.37
N TYR A 237 3.11 13.00 -17.80
CA TYR A 237 2.63 12.46 -16.56
C TYR A 237 1.69 11.29 -16.84
N TRP A 238 2.00 10.11 -16.32
CA TRP A 238 1.17 8.91 -16.44
C TRP A 238 0.29 8.78 -15.22
N ARG A 239 -1.00 8.73 -15.44
CA ARG A 239 -2.03 8.59 -14.42
C ARG A 239 -2.22 7.12 -14.03
N GLU A 240 -2.30 6.88 -12.73
CA GLU A 240 -2.78 5.61 -12.19
C GLU A 240 -4.23 5.76 -11.72
N TYR A 241 -5.02 4.73 -11.92
CA TYR A 241 -6.43 4.67 -11.52
C TYR A 241 -6.58 3.61 -10.44
N ILE A 242 -6.50 4.01 -9.19
CA ILE A 242 -6.47 3.10 -8.05
C ILE A 242 -7.61 3.43 -7.08
N LEU A 243 -8.21 2.38 -6.51
CA LEU A 243 -9.19 2.44 -5.43
C LEU A 243 -8.73 1.53 -4.30
N TYR A 244 -8.93 1.92 -3.05
CA TYR A 244 -8.83 1.05 -1.89
C TYR A 244 -10.06 1.22 -1.00
N ASP A 245 -10.28 0.30 -0.05
CA ASP A 245 -11.41 0.37 0.87
C ASP A 245 -11.03 1.15 2.14
N ALA A 246 -11.56 2.36 2.29
CA ALA A 246 -11.35 3.23 3.45
C ALA A 246 -12.48 3.11 4.50
N ALA A 247 -13.00 1.90 4.69
CA ALA A 247 -14.11 1.64 5.61
C ALA A 247 -13.68 1.41 7.06
N GLY A 248 -12.37 1.28 7.30
CA GLY A 248 -11.80 0.88 8.56
C GLY A 248 -11.51 2.02 9.54
N ASP A 249 -10.70 1.69 10.53
CA ASP A 249 -10.01 2.68 11.35
C ASP A 249 -8.70 3.12 10.65
N ASP A 250 -7.95 4.03 11.27
CA ASP A 250 -6.71 4.57 10.70
C ASP A 250 -5.69 3.46 10.34
N LEU A 251 -5.62 2.38 11.11
CA LEU A 251 -4.73 1.26 10.83
C LEU A 251 -5.25 0.40 9.67
N GLU A 252 -6.53 0.09 9.67
CA GLU A 252 -7.16 -0.71 8.63
C GLU A 252 -7.08 0.02 7.28
N ASP A 253 -7.28 1.35 7.26
CA ASP A 253 -7.12 2.16 6.06
C ASP A 253 -5.69 2.10 5.50
N ILE A 254 -4.64 2.15 6.36
CA ILE A 254 -3.24 1.99 5.95
C ILE A 254 -2.98 0.59 5.38
N LEU A 255 -3.53 -0.44 6.00
CA LEU A 255 -3.39 -1.83 5.53
C LEU A 255 -4.13 -2.04 4.21
N ASN A 256 -5.34 -1.52 4.08
CA ASN A 256 -6.13 -1.63 2.85
C ASN A 256 -5.47 -0.85 1.70
N TYR A 257 -4.96 0.35 1.96
CA TYR A 257 -4.18 1.11 0.97
C TYR A 257 -2.99 0.32 0.41
N THR A 258 -2.35 -0.51 1.25
CA THR A 258 -1.17 -1.28 0.86
C THR A 258 -1.50 -2.65 0.26
N TYR A 259 -2.53 -3.32 0.80
CA TYR A 259 -2.75 -4.75 0.53
C TYR A 259 -4.09 -5.07 -0.12
N ARG A 260 -5.10 -4.20 0.00
CA ARG A 260 -6.45 -4.44 -0.52
C ARG A 260 -6.90 -3.27 -1.39
N PHE A 261 -6.45 -3.27 -2.63
CA PHE A 261 -6.74 -2.21 -3.58
C PHE A 261 -6.99 -2.76 -4.98
N ALA A 262 -7.60 -1.96 -5.82
CA ALA A 262 -7.86 -2.27 -7.22
C ALA A 262 -7.27 -1.21 -8.13
N GLN A 263 -6.68 -1.63 -9.24
CA GLN A 263 -6.13 -0.74 -10.26
C GLN A 263 -6.76 -1.04 -11.62
N PHE A 264 -7.12 0.01 -12.32
CA PHE A 264 -7.74 -0.04 -13.64
C PHE A 264 -6.79 0.50 -14.69
N TYR A 265 -6.60 -0.25 -15.75
CA TYR A 265 -5.63 0.07 -16.79
C TYR A 265 -6.36 0.43 -18.09
N PRO A 266 -6.21 1.68 -18.61
CA PRO A 266 -6.65 2.02 -19.94
C PRO A 266 -5.78 1.36 -21.01
N ASP A 267 -6.34 1.15 -22.19
CA ASP A 267 -5.56 0.91 -23.39
C ASP A 267 -5.29 2.24 -24.14
N GLU A 268 -4.59 2.15 -25.27
CA GLU A 268 -4.26 3.32 -26.11
C GLU A 268 -5.52 4.03 -26.68
N GLU A 269 -6.66 3.35 -26.71
CA GLU A 269 -7.95 3.89 -27.19
C GLU A 269 -8.84 4.42 -26.06
N GLY A 270 -8.38 4.37 -24.82
CA GLY A 270 -9.14 4.79 -23.63
C GLY A 270 -10.20 3.80 -23.18
N LYS A 271 -10.04 2.51 -23.52
CA LYS A 271 -10.89 1.43 -23.05
C LYS A 271 -10.25 0.73 -21.83
N LEU A 272 -11.06 0.15 -20.98
CA LEU A 272 -10.57 -0.68 -19.88
C LEU A 272 -10.03 -2.00 -20.44
N SER A 273 -8.70 -2.16 -20.37
CA SER A 273 -8.01 -3.37 -20.84
C SER A 273 -7.81 -4.41 -19.73
N LEU A 274 -7.56 -3.95 -18.49
CA LEU A 274 -7.28 -4.79 -17.33
C LEU A 274 -7.84 -4.13 -16.07
N LEU A 275 -8.48 -4.93 -15.22
CA LEU A 275 -8.73 -4.64 -13.82
C LEU A 275 -7.92 -5.62 -13.00
N ARG A 276 -7.07 -5.10 -12.10
CA ARG A 276 -6.30 -5.93 -11.17
C ARG A 276 -6.69 -5.60 -9.74
N ILE A 277 -6.96 -6.62 -8.95
CA ILE A 277 -7.34 -6.51 -7.54
C ILE A 277 -6.29 -7.24 -6.71
N TRP A 278 -5.70 -6.54 -5.76
CA TRP A 278 -4.78 -7.11 -4.79
C TRP A 278 -5.49 -7.39 -3.47
N ASP A 279 -5.17 -8.53 -2.89
CA ASP A 279 -5.56 -8.92 -1.54
C ASP A 279 -4.39 -9.64 -0.85
N GLY A 280 -3.30 -8.89 -0.68
CA GLY A 280 -2.01 -9.42 -0.24
C GLY A 280 -2.01 -10.00 1.18
N LEU A 281 -3.01 -9.66 2.02
CA LEU A 281 -3.14 -10.24 3.36
C LEU A 281 -3.92 -11.55 3.39
N SER A 282 -4.59 -11.93 2.30
CA SER A 282 -5.41 -13.15 2.24
C SER A 282 -4.63 -14.45 2.48
N CYS A 283 -3.35 -14.47 2.15
CA CYS A 283 -2.44 -15.59 2.41
C CYS A 283 -1.37 -15.26 3.48
N ALA A 284 -1.44 -14.10 4.14
CA ALA A 284 -0.49 -13.68 5.14
C ALA A 284 -0.92 -14.13 6.56
N GLU A 285 0.06 -14.39 7.43
CA GLU A 285 -0.15 -14.74 8.82
C GLU A 285 0.27 -13.55 9.70
N ASN A 286 -0.65 -13.00 10.51
CA ASN A 286 -0.27 -12.01 11.53
C ASN A 286 0.59 -12.70 12.60
N ILE A 287 1.86 -12.29 12.74
CA ILE A 287 2.83 -12.85 13.68
C ILE A 287 2.98 -12.05 14.96
N GLY A 288 2.25 -10.93 15.08
CA GLY A 288 2.15 -10.15 16.32
C GLY A 288 2.17 -8.65 16.11
N GLU A 289 1.86 -7.94 17.18
CA GLU A 289 1.92 -6.49 17.29
C GLU A 289 3.28 -6.07 17.82
N TYR A 290 4.05 -5.33 17.04
CA TYR A 290 5.39 -4.91 17.42
C TYR A 290 5.42 -3.44 17.80
N PRO A 291 6.12 -3.07 18.92
CA PRO A 291 6.34 -1.68 19.25
C PRO A 291 7.11 -0.96 18.14
N ILE A 292 6.65 0.26 17.82
CA ILE A 292 7.29 1.07 16.78
C ILE A 292 8.01 2.29 17.37
N ILE A 293 8.92 2.84 16.61
CA ILE A 293 9.57 4.12 16.88
C ILE A 293 8.70 5.27 16.40
N THR A 294 8.93 6.45 16.93
CA THR A 294 8.29 7.68 16.47
C THR A 294 8.92 8.18 15.17
N VAL A 295 8.24 9.09 14.47
CA VAL A 295 8.79 9.77 13.28
C VAL A 295 10.09 10.51 13.59
N ASP A 296 10.18 11.17 14.75
CA ASP A 296 11.40 11.88 15.17
C ASP A 296 12.58 10.91 15.41
N GLU A 297 12.31 9.73 15.97
CA GLU A 297 13.32 8.67 16.11
C GLU A 297 13.71 8.09 14.75
N ALA A 298 12.75 7.92 13.83
CA ALA A 298 13.04 7.48 12.47
C ALA A 298 13.91 8.48 11.71
N PHE A 299 13.73 9.78 11.89
CA PHE A 299 14.64 10.81 11.36
C PHE A 299 16.06 10.65 11.90
N GLN A 300 16.21 10.34 13.20
CA GLN A 300 17.52 10.09 13.79
C GLN A 300 18.18 8.84 13.22
N GLN A 301 17.39 7.77 13.01
CA GLN A 301 17.86 6.54 12.37
C GLN A 301 18.32 6.81 10.92
N LEU A 302 17.57 7.60 10.16
CA LEU A 302 17.94 8.01 8.81
C LEU A 302 19.27 8.76 8.81
N GLU A 303 19.47 9.74 9.72
CA GLU A 303 20.71 10.51 9.85
C GLU A 303 21.90 9.61 10.22
N GLN A 304 21.67 8.54 10.98
CA GLN A 304 22.68 7.57 11.39
C GLN A 304 23.00 6.53 10.31
N GLY A 305 22.24 6.49 9.21
CA GLY A 305 22.41 5.54 8.13
C GLY A 305 21.70 4.18 8.38
N HIS A 306 20.75 4.11 9.31
CA HIS A 306 19.98 2.93 9.63
C HIS A 306 18.73 2.83 8.73
N TYR A 307 18.95 2.62 7.45
CA TYR A 307 17.88 2.48 6.43
C TYR A 307 18.26 1.48 5.36
N ILE A 308 17.29 1.03 4.60
CA ILE A 308 17.49 0.31 3.35
C ILE A 308 17.08 1.20 2.18
N THR A 309 17.80 1.09 1.08
CA THR A 309 17.52 1.80 -0.17
C THR A 309 18.19 1.08 -1.33
N SER A 310 17.63 1.19 -2.53
CA SER A 310 18.31 0.83 -3.78
C SER A 310 18.95 2.04 -4.46
N VAL A 311 18.77 3.25 -3.89
CA VAL A 311 19.36 4.48 -4.40
C VAL A 311 20.88 4.49 -4.12
N PRO A 312 21.75 4.76 -5.11
CA PRO A 312 23.21 4.68 -4.94
C PRO A 312 23.82 5.87 -4.19
N TYR A 313 23.01 6.69 -3.52
CA TYR A 313 23.45 7.86 -2.79
C TYR A 313 23.16 7.76 -1.30
N GLU A 314 24.11 8.17 -0.47
CA GLU A 314 23.90 8.28 0.96
C GLU A 314 23.13 9.56 1.31
N VAL A 315 22.34 9.51 2.39
CA VAL A 315 21.70 10.71 2.94
C VAL A 315 22.74 11.50 3.73
N THR A 316 23.23 12.60 3.15
CA THR A 316 24.24 13.47 3.76
C THR A 316 23.68 14.77 4.30
N ASP A 317 22.47 15.14 3.91
CA ASP A 317 21.81 16.39 4.25
C ASP A 317 20.33 16.18 4.52
N MET A 318 19.94 16.29 5.78
CA MET A 318 18.56 16.10 6.23
C MET A 318 17.61 17.21 5.75
N GLU A 319 18.15 18.37 5.27
CA GLU A 319 17.31 19.42 4.68
C GLU A 319 16.75 19.00 3.29
N ARG A 320 17.29 17.94 2.69
CA ARG A 320 16.82 17.36 1.41
C ARG A 320 15.61 16.43 1.58
N VAL A 321 15.20 16.10 2.80
CA VAL A 321 14.00 15.29 3.03
C VAL A 321 12.76 16.12 2.68
N GLY A 322 12.07 15.71 1.62
CA GLY A 322 10.86 16.39 1.13
C GLY A 322 9.56 15.85 1.72
N LYS A 323 9.50 14.53 1.97
CA LYS A 323 8.30 13.86 2.48
C LYS A 323 8.66 12.64 3.33
N VAL A 324 7.82 12.31 4.30
CA VAL A 324 7.86 11.05 5.05
C VAL A 324 6.48 10.42 5.07
N GLU A 325 6.44 9.10 4.97
CA GLU A 325 5.23 8.30 5.00
C GLU A 325 5.45 7.03 5.83
N LEU A 326 4.40 6.54 6.49
CA LEU A 326 4.40 5.18 7.00
C LEU A 326 3.84 4.26 5.91
N VAL A 327 4.59 3.22 5.57
CA VAL A 327 4.23 2.26 4.53
C VAL A 327 4.60 0.85 4.98
N TYR A 328 3.91 -0.14 4.42
CA TYR A 328 4.38 -1.52 4.48
C TYR A 328 5.06 -1.87 3.16
N ARG A 329 6.13 -2.64 3.24
CA ARG A 329 6.72 -3.25 2.05
C ARG A 329 6.01 -4.59 1.81
N ASN A 330 5.50 -4.78 0.61
CA ASN A 330 4.63 -5.90 0.22
C ASN A 330 5.13 -6.68 -1.00
N ALA A 331 6.42 -6.56 -1.35
CA ALA A 331 6.98 -7.28 -2.47
C ALA A 331 6.91 -8.81 -2.25
N ARG A 332 6.67 -9.59 -3.31
CA ARG A 332 6.63 -11.06 -3.25
C ARG A 332 7.92 -11.69 -2.70
N THR A 333 9.03 -10.98 -2.81
CA THR A 333 10.35 -11.38 -2.30
C THR A 333 10.58 -11.03 -0.82
N GLU A 334 9.65 -10.38 -0.17
CA GLU A 334 9.70 -10.10 1.27
C GLU A 334 9.17 -11.30 2.05
N GLU A 335 9.96 -11.87 2.96
CA GLU A 335 9.53 -12.98 3.83
C GLU A 335 8.50 -12.51 4.87
N THR A 336 8.65 -11.26 5.31
CA THR A 336 7.78 -10.61 6.28
C THR A 336 7.39 -9.22 5.80
N PHE A 337 6.11 -8.89 5.92
CA PHE A 337 5.60 -7.55 5.67
C PHE A 337 5.75 -6.72 6.92
N LEU A 338 6.68 -5.77 6.86
CA LEU A 338 7.08 -4.90 7.96
C LEU A 338 6.66 -3.46 7.67
N PRO A 339 6.28 -2.67 8.69
CA PRO A 339 6.10 -1.24 8.54
C PRO A 339 7.45 -0.52 8.48
N TYR A 340 7.52 0.50 7.61
CA TYR A 340 8.67 1.38 7.43
C TYR A 340 8.23 2.83 7.39
N TYR A 341 9.06 3.73 7.89
CA TYR A 341 9.01 5.12 7.51
C TYR A 341 9.79 5.30 6.20
N ARG A 342 9.08 5.63 5.13
CA ARG A 342 9.66 5.92 3.82
C ARG A 342 9.94 7.40 3.72
N PHE A 343 11.20 7.74 3.58
CA PHE A 343 11.66 9.11 3.38
C PHE A 343 11.97 9.34 1.91
N TYR A 344 11.41 10.40 1.35
CA TYR A 344 11.75 10.87 0.03
C TYR A 344 12.79 11.99 0.16
N VAL A 345 14.00 11.74 -0.35
CA VAL A 345 15.14 12.63 -0.25
C VAL A 345 15.49 13.17 -1.63
N ALA A 346 15.54 14.48 -1.78
CA ALA A 346 15.88 15.11 -3.05
C ALA A 346 17.32 14.76 -3.48
N LEU A 347 17.45 14.38 -4.75
CA LEU A 347 18.69 13.98 -5.42
C LEU A 347 19.06 15.04 -6.47
N PRO A 348 19.72 16.16 -6.11
CA PRO A 348 20.10 17.21 -7.06
C PRO A 348 21.02 16.71 -8.17
N GLU A 349 21.76 15.63 -7.90
CA GLU A 349 22.66 14.96 -8.84
C GLU A 349 21.90 14.32 -10.01
N GLU A 350 20.61 14.00 -9.80
CA GLU A 350 19.72 13.30 -10.74
C GLU A 350 18.62 14.20 -11.30
N GLN A 351 18.74 15.51 -11.11
CA GLN A 351 17.76 16.44 -11.66
C GLN A 351 17.68 16.32 -13.18
N LYS A 352 16.45 16.14 -13.71
CA LYS A 352 16.20 15.99 -15.14
C LYS A 352 15.05 16.91 -15.59
N ASP A 353 15.24 17.60 -16.70
CA ASP A 353 14.22 18.45 -17.34
C ASP A 353 13.59 19.52 -16.42
N GLY A 354 14.32 19.96 -15.40
CA GLY A 354 13.86 20.93 -14.41
C GLY A 354 13.00 20.35 -13.28
N LEU A 355 12.75 19.04 -13.32
CA LEU A 355 12.05 18.31 -12.27
C LEU A 355 13.03 17.87 -11.18
N THR A 356 12.62 17.96 -9.92
CA THR A 356 13.41 17.46 -8.81
C THR A 356 13.21 15.96 -8.69
N THR A 357 14.30 15.21 -8.70
CA THR A 357 14.28 13.76 -8.47
C THR A 357 14.40 13.46 -6.98
N PHE A 358 13.64 12.49 -6.51
CA PHE A 358 13.68 12.01 -5.13
C PHE A 358 14.01 10.53 -5.08
N GLY A 359 14.88 10.14 -4.15
CA GLY A 359 15.13 8.75 -3.80
C GLY A 359 14.31 8.34 -2.59
N ALA A 360 13.92 7.06 -2.53
CA ALA A 360 13.22 6.49 -1.41
C ALA A 360 14.18 5.77 -0.45
N TYR A 361 14.08 6.10 0.84
CA TYR A 361 14.89 5.53 1.93
C TYR A 361 13.95 5.01 2.99
N TYR A 362 14.08 3.74 3.36
CA TYR A 362 13.16 3.05 4.24
C TYR A 362 13.82 2.77 5.59
N VAL A 363 13.35 3.44 6.62
CA VAL A 363 13.75 3.19 8.01
C VAL A 363 12.74 2.21 8.63
N PRO A 364 13.17 1.06 9.18
CA PRO A 364 12.24 0.16 9.86
C PRO A 364 11.48 0.89 10.95
N ALA A 365 10.15 0.82 10.94
CA ALA A 365 9.34 1.44 11.98
C ALA A 365 9.35 0.64 13.28
N VAL A 366 9.59 -0.67 13.23
CA VAL A 366 9.71 -1.52 14.41
C VAL A 366 10.96 -1.16 15.21
N GLN A 367 10.84 -1.15 16.55
CA GLN A 367 11.97 -0.85 17.44
C GLN A 367 13.13 -1.83 17.24
N GLU A 368 14.36 -1.32 17.29
CA GLU A 368 15.61 -2.07 17.07
C GLU A 368 15.73 -3.34 17.96
N ALA A 369 15.16 -3.31 19.16
CA ALA A 369 15.18 -4.45 20.08
C ALA A 369 14.52 -5.73 19.50
N TYR A 370 13.72 -5.60 18.45
CA TYR A 370 13.04 -6.71 17.76
C TYR A 370 13.63 -7.00 16.37
N ILE A 371 14.72 -6.35 16.00
CA ILE A 371 15.37 -6.50 14.69
C ILE A 371 16.72 -7.19 14.87
N ALA A 372 16.93 -8.31 14.16
CA ALA A 372 18.14 -9.12 14.27
C ALA A 372 19.34 -8.49 13.53
N ASN A 373 19.07 -7.72 12.47
CA ASN A 373 20.06 -7.19 11.54
C ASN A 373 19.72 -5.74 11.15
N MET A 374 19.72 -4.82 12.14
CA MET A 374 19.44 -3.41 11.83
C MET A 374 20.35 -2.92 10.70
N PRO A 375 19.79 -2.31 9.64
CA PRO A 375 20.58 -1.82 8.51
C PRO A 375 21.59 -0.75 8.97
N ALA A 376 22.79 -0.75 8.36
CA ALA A 376 23.79 0.27 8.61
C ALA A 376 24.55 0.57 7.30
N GLN A 377 24.30 1.73 6.71
CA GLN A 377 24.93 2.12 5.43
C GLN A 377 26.39 2.56 5.58
N LYS A 378 26.77 3.04 6.76
CA LYS A 378 28.15 3.56 6.99
C LYS A 378 29.25 2.50 7.01
N ASP A 379 28.93 1.21 7.02
CA ASP A 379 29.91 0.13 7.07
C ASP A 379 30.32 -0.42 5.70
N ASN A 380 29.70 0.06 4.61
CA ASN A 380 30.00 -0.41 3.24
C ASN A 380 31.02 0.44 2.48
N ALA A 381 31.59 1.50 3.08
CA ALA A 381 32.67 2.30 2.52
C ALA A 381 34.03 1.72 2.94
N GLY A 382 34.34 0.50 2.46
CA GLY A 382 35.61 -0.21 2.68
C GLY A 382 36.29 -0.55 1.38
#